data_26908b77318b41842c50a98a6ea182c0
#
_entry.id   26908b77318b41842c50a98a6ea182c0
#
_cell.length_a   1.000
_cell.length_b   1.000
_cell.length_c   1.000
_cell.angle_alpha   90.00
_cell.angle_beta   90.00
_cell.angle_gamma   90.00
#
_symmetry.space_group_name_H-M   'P 1'
#
loop_
_entity.id
_entity.type
_entity.pdbx_description
1 polymer ?
#
loop_
_entity_poly.entity_id
_entity_poly.type
_entity_poly.pdbx_seq_one_letter_code
_entity_poly.pdbx_strand_id
1 'polypeptide(L)'
;MMLTLVFLRFIGEKFEGGVENLRQNLIKEGLDPDDEAIKAAFLDDPTFTDGTYNLPVEARWSTIINTPASKLNVALDTALHSIAASSKQLKGCFVEGTFTTRNLAPNDIKQVVDEVNKISHKAFGEEKDLIGRVYEYFLKEFAVNATKEEGEFYTPHDVVQLITAMIEPFDGTLYDPCCGSGGMFVQSTDLIREKHGDISRINVYGQEKEAATYRLAKMNLALRGISHNLGGERILPFRTICTKVFILTT
;
A
#
# COMPACT_ATOMS: atom_id res chain seq x y z
N MET A 1 -13.75 -2.66 2.02
CA MET A 1 -13.70 -2.77 3.49
C MET A 1 -12.62 -3.72 3.96
N MET A 2 -12.67 -5.03 3.71
CA MET A 2 -11.64 -5.98 4.20
C MET A 2 -10.22 -5.60 3.77
N LEU A 3 -10.00 -5.36 2.46
CA LEU A 3 -8.70 -4.92 1.94
C LEU A 3 -8.20 -3.62 2.59
N THR A 4 -9.10 -2.69 2.91
CA THR A 4 -8.77 -1.45 3.61
C THR A 4 -8.30 -1.72 5.06
N LEU A 5 -8.94 -2.69 5.73
CA LEU A 5 -8.54 -3.08 7.08
C LEU A 5 -7.18 -3.80 7.08
N VAL A 6 -6.97 -4.70 6.12
CA VAL A 6 -5.67 -5.36 5.90
C VAL A 6 -4.59 -4.31 5.58
N PHE A 7 -4.91 -3.30 4.76
CA PHE A 7 -4.02 -2.19 4.51
C PHE A 7 -3.63 -1.44 5.78
N LEU A 8 -4.62 -1.07 6.63
CA LEU A 8 -4.35 -0.41 7.92
C LEU A 8 -3.45 -1.24 8.83
N ARG A 9 -3.68 -2.55 8.88
CA ARG A 9 -2.84 -3.46 9.68
C ARG A 9 -1.39 -3.43 9.22
N PHE A 10 -1.19 -3.55 7.91
CA PHE A 10 0.16 -3.65 7.35
C PHE A 10 0.92 -2.33 7.36
N ILE A 11 0.26 -1.21 7.05
CA ILE A 11 0.93 0.10 7.14
C ILE A 11 1.27 0.42 8.60
N GLY A 12 0.44 -0.01 9.55
CA GLY A 12 0.71 0.09 10.98
C GLY A 12 1.93 -0.73 11.40
N GLU A 13 2.03 -1.99 10.96
CA GLU A 13 3.18 -2.85 11.25
C GLU A 13 4.47 -2.32 10.63
N LYS A 14 4.39 -1.81 9.39
CA LYS A 14 5.53 -1.18 8.73
C LYS A 14 5.99 0.08 9.49
N PHE A 15 5.05 0.89 9.96
CA PHE A 15 5.35 2.05 10.81
C PHE A 15 6.03 1.63 12.12
N GLU A 16 5.52 0.63 12.82
CA GLU A 16 6.12 0.11 14.06
C GLU A 16 7.56 -0.40 13.82
N GLY A 17 7.80 -1.10 12.71
CA GLY A 17 9.13 -1.52 12.28
C GLY A 17 10.05 -0.33 11.98
N GLY A 18 9.56 0.70 11.30
CA GLY A 18 10.29 1.93 11.03
C GLY A 18 10.68 2.69 12.30
N VAL A 19 9.80 2.75 13.30
CA VAL A 19 10.11 3.34 14.62
C VAL A 19 11.20 2.57 15.33
N GLU A 20 11.18 1.23 15.26
CA GLU A 20 12.24 0.42 15.84
C GLU A 20 13.58 0.61 15.12
N ASN A 21 13.57 0.69 13.79
CA ASN A 21 14.77 1.02 13.00
C ASN A 21 15.32 2.40 13.36
N LEU A 22 14.44 3.40 13.49
CA LEU A 22 14.80 4.73 13.96
C LEU A 22 15.51 4.64 15.31
N ARG A 23 14.93 3.93 16.28
CA ARG A 23 15.51 3.74 17.60
C ARG A 23 16.94 3.17 17.53
N GLN A 24 17.13 2.13 16.74
CA GLN A 24 18.44 1.49 16.58
C GLN A 24 19.46 2.41 15.89
N ASN A 25 19.02 3.18 14.90
CA ASN A 25 19.90 4.13 14.21
C ASN A 25 20.28 5.31 15.10
N LEU A 26 19.37 5.84 15.92
CA LEU A 26 19.68 6.87 16.91
C LEU A 26 20.73 6.38 17.92
N ILE A 27 20.62 5.14 18.40
CA ILE A 27 21.63 4.53 19.29
C ILE A 27 23.00 4.45 18.60
N LYS A 28 23.06 4.07 17.32
CA LYS A 28 24.32 3.99 16.55
C LYS A 28 24.98 5.36 16.40
N GLU A 29 24.18 6.41 16.24
CA GLU A 29 24.65 7.80 16.14
C GLU A 29 24.96 8.45 17.51
N GLY A 30 24.77 7.72 18.61
CA GLY A 30 25.01 8.20 19.96
C GLY A 30 23.96 9.20 20.48
N LEU A 31 22.78 9.20 19.87
CA LEU A 31 21.64 10.04 20.27
C LEU A 31 20.73 9.27 21.24
N ASP A 32 19.99 9.99 22.08
CA ASP A 32 19.05 9.39 23.00
C ASP A 32 17.80 8.89 22.25
N PRO A 33 17.58 7.57 22.20
CA PRO A 33 16.45 7.00 21.49
C PRO A 33 15.10 7.22 22.18
N ASP A 34 15.08 7.70 23.41
CA ASP A 34 13.87 7.96 24.19
C ASP A 34 13.53 9.46 24.25
N ASP A 35 14.38 10.34 23.70
CA ASP A 35 14.08 11.77 23.54
C ASP A 35 13.02 11.98 22.45
N GLU A 36 11.84 12.47 22.85
CA GLU A 36 10.70 12.68 21.96
C GLU A 36 10.95 13.77 20.91
N ALA A 37 11.78 14.76 21.20
CA ALA A 37 12.12 15.82 20.24
C ALA A 37 13.06 15.28 19.14
N ILE A 38 14.03 14.45 19.53
CA ILE A 38 14.93 13.76 18.59
C ILE A 38 14.13 12.78 17.73
N LYS A 39 13.29 11.94 18.31
CA LYS A 39 12.41 11.04 17.56
C LYS A 39 11.55 11.80 16.55
N ALA A 40 10.91 12.87 16.96
CA ALA A 40 10.06 13.67 16.07
C ALA A 40 10.83 14.29 14.91
N ALA A 41 12.10 14.69 15.14
CA ALA A 41 12.94 15.28 14.09
C ALA A 41 13.33 14.29 12.99
N PHE A 42 13.51 13.01 13.33
CA PHE A 42 13.97 11.99 12.38
C PHE A 42 12.88 11.01 11.92
N LEU A 43 11.66 11.10 12.47
CA LEU A 43 10.58 10.16 12.16
C LEU A 43 10.16 10.19 10.67
N ASP A 44 10.29 11.34 10.03
CA ASP A 44 10.00 11.52 8.59
C ASP A 44 11.24 11.33 7.69
N ASP A 45 12.41 11.03 8.28
CA ASP A 45 13.63 10.78 7.52
C ASP A 45 13.68 9.31 7.04
N PRO A 46 13.60 9.06 5.71
CA PRO A 46 13.62 7.70 5.18
C PRO A 46 14.91 6.94 5.47
N THR A 47 16.02 7.61 5.74
CA THR A 47 17.31 6.99 6.09
C THR A 47 17.24 6.35 7.47
N PHE A 48 16.49 6.94 8.40
CA PHE A 48 16.33 6.45 9.75
C PHE A 48 15.16 5.48 9.91
N THR A 49 14.13 5.62 9.09
CA THR A 49 12.87 4.85 9.19
C THR A 49 12.69 3.77 8.12
N ASP A 50 13.72 3.55 7.28
CA ASP A 50 13.67 2.60 6.14
C ASP A 50 12.49 2.92 5.18
N GLY A 51 12.26 4.19 4.91
CA GLY A 51 11.23 4.67 4.00
C GLY A 51 9.79 4.44 4.47
N THR A 52 9.58 4.31 5.76
CA THR A 52 8.27 4.11 6.35
C THR A 52 7.51 5.43 6.48
N TYR A 53 6.20 5.38 6.23
CA TYR A 53 5.33 6.54 6.43
C TYR A 53 5.17 6.87 7.92
N ASN A 54 5.27 8.16 8.27
CA ASN A 54 4.86 8.62 9.59
C ASN A 54 3.33 8.54 9.71
N LEU A 55 2.85 7.74 10.65
CA LEU A 55 1.41 7.58 10.88
C LEU A 55 0.92 8.46 12.03
N PRO A 56 -0.15 9.25 11.81
CA PRO A 56 -0.86 9.92 12.88
C PRO A 56 -1.28 8.94 13.98
N VAL A 57 -1.33 9.42 15.23
CA VAL A 57 -1.59 8.56 16.41
C VAL A 57 -2.90 7.77 16.27
N GLU A 58 -3.94 8.39 15.74
CA GLU A 58 -5.25 7.77 15.50
C GLU A 58 -5.21 6.68 14.42
N ALA A 59 -4.20 6.69 13.55
CA ALA A 59 -4.02 5.71 12.48
C ALA A 59 -3.08 4.55 12.86
N ARG A 60 -2.43 4.62 14.02
CA ARG A 60 -1.55 3.55 14.50
C ARG A 60 -2.37 2.33 14.87
N TRP A 61 -1.89 1.17 14.45
CA TRP A 61 -2.62 -0.08 14.70
C TRP A 61 -2.85 -0.36 16.18
N SER A 62 -1.88 -0.02 17.04
CA SER A 62 -2.01 -0.09 18.49
C SER A 62 -3.18 0.75 19.05
N THR A 63 -3.46 1.91 18.47
CA THR A 63 -4.61 2.74 18.83
C THR A 63 -5.93 2.07 18.40
N ILE A 64 -5.96 1.52 17.18
CA ILE A 64 -7.15 0.87 16.60
C ILE A 64 -7.56 -0.36 17.42
N ILE A 65 -6.64 -1.27 17.73
CA ILE A 65 -6.96 -2.50 18.46
C ILE A 65 -7.44 -2.26 19.90
N ASN A 66 -6.96 -1.18 20.52
CA ASN A 66 -7.36 -0.79 21.88
C ASN A 66 -8.65 0.05 21.92
N THR A 67 -9.23 0.37 20.76
CA THR A 67 -10.48 1.13 20.69
C THR A 67 -11.68 0.24 21.08
N PRO A 68 -12.58 0.70 21.93
CA PRO A 68 -13.80 -0.02 22.27
C PRO A 68 -14.67 -0.30 21.03
N ALA A 69 -15.31 -1.48 20.98
CA ALA A 69 -16.11 -1.92 19.84
C ALA A 69 -17.15 -0.88 19.39
N SER A 70 -17.80 -0.20 20.34
CA SER A 70 -18.82 0.83 20.05
C SER A 70 -18.32 2.08 19.31
N LYS A 71 -17.00 2.33 19.33
CA LYS A 71 -16.35 3.48 18.68
C LYS A 71 -15.49 3.07 17.49
N LEU A 72 -15.35 1.77 17.24
CA LEU A 72 -14.36 1.23 16.31
C LEU A 72 -14.64 1.64 14.85
N ASN A 73 -15.91 1.67 14.42
CA ASN A 73 -16.28 2.12 13.07
C ASN A 73 -15.80 3.56 12.80
N VAL A 74 -16.03 4.45 13.76
CA VAL A 74 -15.62 5.86 13.66
C VAL A 74 -14.10 5.98 13.72
N ALA A 75 -13.44 5.22 14.59
CA ALA A 75 -11.98 5.24 14.72
C ALA A 75 -11.29 4.77 13.43
N LEU A 76 -11.82 3.73 12.77
CA LEU A 76 -11.30 3.24 11.49
C LEU A 76 -11.45 4.28 10.38
N ASP A 77 -12.60 4.93 10.25
CA ASP A 77 -12.79 5.99 9.25
C ASP A 77 -11.92 7.21 9.55
N THR A 78 -11.74 7.58 10.83
CA THR A 78 -10.83 8.65 11.25
C THR A 78 -9.38 8.32 10.89
N ALA A 79 -8.93 7.09 11.13
CA ALA A 79 -7.61 6.62 10.77
C ALA A 79 -7.35 6.72 9.26
N LEU A 80 -8.31 6.30 8.43
CA LEU A 80 -8.20 6.40 6.97
C LEU A 80 -8.13 7.86 6.50
N HIS A 81 -8.95 8.72 7.10
CA HIS A 81 -8.95 10.14 6.76
C HIS A 81 -7.61 10.81 7.11
N SER A 82 -7.05 10.57 8.28
CA SER A 82 -5.78 11.15 8.71
C SER A 82 -4.60 10.64 7.88
N ILE A 83 -4.58 9.36 7.48
CA ILE A 83 -3.58 8.83 6.54
C ILE A 83 -3.69 9.53 5.18
N ALA A 84 -4.90 9.69 4.64
CA ALA A 84 -5.09 10.36 3.37
C ALA A 84 -4.71 11.84 3.40
N ALA A 85 -4.85 12.50 4.54
CA ALA A 85 -4.46 13.89 4.74
C ALA A 85 -2.93 14.06 4.90
N SER A 86 -2.25 13.10 5.53
CA SER A 86 -0.80 13.15 5.78
C SER A 86 0.05 12.74 4.57
N SER A 87 -0.49 11.97 3.62
CA SER A 87 0.26 11.45 2.48
C SER A 87 -0.33 11.87 1.13
N LYS A 88 0.48 12.56 0.30
CA LYS A 88 0.08 12.91 -1.08
C LYS A 88 -0.24 11.68 -1.94
N GLN A 89 0.48 10.58 -1.73
CA GLN A 89 0.29 9.34 -2.50
C GLN A 89 -1.04 8.67 -2.16
N LEU A 90 -1.51 8.78 -0.91
CA LEU A 90 -2.74 8.17 -0.42
C LEU A 90 -3.96 9.09 -0.47
N LYS A 91 -3.77 10.34 -0.90
CA LYS A 91 -4.89 11.28 -1.07
C LYS A 91 -5.93 10.71 -2.05
N GLY A 92 -7.20 10.65 -1.62
CA GLY A 92 -8.31 10.11 -2.41
C GLY A 92 -8.30 8.58 -2.55
N CYS A 93 -7.45 7.88 -1.80
CA CYS A 93 -7.37 6.41 -1.80
C CYS A 93 -8.54 5.75 -1.08
N PHE A 94 -9.14 6.42 -0.11
CA PHE A 94 -10.19 5.86 0.72
C PHE A 94 -11.54 6.53 0.45
N VAL A 95 -12.61 5.74 0.58
CA VAL A 95 -13.99 6.24 0.53
C VAL A 95 -14.36 6.71 1.92
N GLU A 96 -14.92 7.92 2.02
CA GLU A 96 -15.45 8.44 3.28
C GLU A 96 -16.56 7.53 3.83
N GLY A 97 -16.53 7.29 5.13
CA GLY A 97 -17.53 6.46 5.79
C GLY A 97 -17.46 4.97 5.41
N THR A 98 -16.29 4.47 5.01
CA THR A 98 -16.12 3.05 4.61
C THR A 98 -16.67 2.07 5.64
N PHE A 99 -16.56 2.39 6.93
CA PHE A 99 -17.00 1.55 8.04
C PHE A 99 -18.30 2.05 8.68
N THR A 100 -18.49 3.36 8.81
CA THR A 100 -19.67 3.95 9.47
C THR A 100 -20.95 3.83 8.66
N THR A 101 -20.87 3.85 7.31
CA THR A 101 -22.08 3.77 6.45
C THR A 101 -22.62 2.34 6.28
N ARG A 102 -21.89 1.30 6.70
CA ARG A 102 -22.24 -0.09 6.42
C ARG A 102 -23.09 -0.78 7.50
N ASN A 103 -23.51 -0.06 8.53
CA ASN A 103 -24.34 -0.59 9.65
C ASN A 103 -23.83 -1.92 10.22
N LEU A 104 -22.50 -2.10 10.31
CA LEU A 104 -21.91 -3.27 10.91
C LEU A 104 -22.09 -3.24 12.43
N ALA A 105 -22.50 -4.37 13.01
CA ALA A 105 -22.58 -4.44 14.45
C ALA A 105 -21.20 -4.25 15.09
N PRO A 106 -21.08 -3.49 16.19
CA PRO A 106 -19.79 -3.21 16.82
C PRO A 106 -18.95 -4.44 17.15
N ASN A 107 -19.60 -5.53 17.58
CA ASN A 107 -18.92 -6.77 17.90
C ASN A 107 -18.39 -7.50 16.67
N ASP A 108 -19.10 -7.44 15.53
CA ASP A 108 -18.67 -8.10 14.30
C ASP A 108 -17.41 -7.44 13.75
N ILE A 109 -17.38 -6.10 13.74
CA ILE A 109 -16.19 -5.40 13.28
C ILE A 109 -15.00 -5.59 14.23
N LYS A 110 -15.25 -5.64 15.54
CA LYS A 110 -14.20 -5.94 16.52
C LYS A 110 -13.62 -7.32 16.29
N GLN A 111 -14.46 -8.33 16.06
CA GLN A 111 -14.01 -9.68 15.73
C GLN A 111 -13.15 -9.71 14.46
N VAL A 112 -13.55 -9.00 13.42
CA VAL A 112 -12.76 -8.92 12.17
C VAL A 112 -11.43 -8.23 12.41
N VAL A 113 -11.39 -7.14 13.19
CA VAL A 113 -10.13 -6.46 13.56
C VAL A 113 -9.22 -7.39 14.35
N ASP A 114 -9.77 -8.16 15.29
CA ASP A 114 -9.01 -9.10 16.10
C ASP A 114 -8.45 -10.27 15.26
N GLU A 115 -9.19 -10.75 14.25
CA GLU A 115 -8.68 -11.76 13.30
C GLU A 115 -7.57 -11.18 12.41
N VAL A 116 -7.74 -9.97 11.89
CA VAL A 116 -6.71 -9.29 11.09
C VAL A 116 -5.46 -9.00 11.93
N ASN A 117 -5.61 -8.74 13.22
CA ASN A 117 -4.49 -8.53 14.14
C ASN A 117 -3.60 -9.78 14.31
N LYS A 118 -4.16 -10.98 14.11
CA LYS A 118 -3.38 -12.24 14.16
C LYS A 118 -2.43 -12.39 12.97
N ILE A 119 -2.69 -11.68 11.87
CA ILE A 119 -1.82 -11.65 10.70
C ILE A 119 -0.62 -10.76 11.05
N SER A 120 0.56 -11.34 11.19
CA SER A 120 1.79 -10.62 11.56
C SER A 120 2.95 -11.09 10.69
N HIS A 121 3.80 -10.16 10.30
CA HIS A 121 5.05 -10.45 9.60
C HIS A 121 5.94 -11.42 10.39
N LYS A 122 5.94 -11.30 11.73
CA LYS A 122 6.72 -12.16 12.62
C LYS A 122 6.30 -13.64 12.58
N ALA A 123 5.07 -13.94 12.15
CA ALA A 123 4.55 -15.32 12.08
C ALA A 123 5.08 -16.10 10.86
N PHE A 124 5.65 -15.44 9.86
CA PHE A 124 5.99 -16.04 8.57
C PHE A 124 7.49 -15.97 8.20
N GLY A 125 8.35 -15.52 9.11
CA GLY A 125 9.81 -15.47 8.91
C GLY A 125 10.31 -14.23 8.16
N GLU A 126 11.58 -14.25 7.73
CA GLU A 126 12.28 -13.12 7.11
C GLU A 126 11.93 -12.85 5.63
N GLU A 127 10.78 -13.29 5.14
CA GLU A 127 10.37 -13.00 3.76
C GLU A 127 10.14 -11.50 3.56
N LYS A 128 10.97 -10.88 2.73
CA LYS A 128 11.04 -9.42 2.51
C LYS A 128 9.76 -8.79 1.95
N ASP A 129 8.82 -9.55 1.36
CA ASP A 129 7.55 -9.03 0.81
C ASP A 129 6.32 -9.84 1.21
N LEU A 130 6.30 -10.38 2.42
CA LEU A 130 5.12 -11.11 2.90
C LEU A 130 3.85 -10.25 2.87
N ILE A 131 3.97 -8.99 3.28
CA ILE A 131 2.88 -8.02 3.30
C ILE A 131 2.26 -7.87 1.90
N GLY A 132 3.12 -7.71 0.89
CA GLY A 132 2.69 -7.63 -0.48
C GLY A 132 1.99 -8.89 -0.97
N ARG A 133 2.51 -10.07 -0.66
CA ARG A 133 1.93 -11.37 -1.05
C ARG A 133 0.58 -11.63 -0.39
N VAL A 134 0.45 -11.32 0.90
CA VAL A 134 -0.85 -11.41 1.60
C VAL A 134 -1.86 -10.44 0.99
N TYR A 135 -1.42 -9.22 0.68
CA TYR A 135 -2.29 -8.23 0.03
C TYR A 135 -2.71 -8.68 -1.37
N GLU A 136 -1.80 -9.25 -2.17
CA GLU A 136 -2.11 -9.84 -3.49
C GLU A 136 -3.05 -11.04 -3.39
N TYR A 137 -2.86 -11.91 -2.39
CA TYR A 137 -3.80 -13.00 -2.13
C TYR A 137 -5.21 -12.46 -1.90
N PHE A 138 -5.35 -11.46 -1.04
CA PHE A 138 -6.65 -10.83 -0.81
C PHE A 138 -7.18 -10.11 -2.06
N LEU A 139 -6.34 -9.44 -2.84
CA LEU A 139 -6.73 -8.85 -4.12
C LEU A 139 -7.30 -9.91 -5.06
N LYS A 140 -6.60 -11.04 -5.22
CA LYS A 140 -7.02 -12.16 -6.06
C LYS A 140 -8.36 -12.75 -5.59
N GLU A 141 -8.47 -13.08 -4.31
CA GLU A 141 -9.69 -13.67 -3.74
C GLU A 141 -10.90 -12.72 -3.85
N PHE A 142 -10.71 -11.43 -3.62
CA PHE A 142 -11.78 -10.45 -3.72
C PHE A 142 -12.10 -10.09 -5.18
N ALA A 143 -11.12 -10.06 -6.08
CA ALA A 143 -11.37 -9.87 -7.50
C ALA A 143 -12.18 -11.04 -8.09
N VAL A 144 -11.82 -12.27 -7.77
CA VAL A 144 -12.56 -13.49 -8.22
C VAL A 144 -13.99 -13.53 -7.68
N ASN A 145 -14.22 -13.03 -6.46
CA ASN A 145 -15.55 -13.06 -5.83
C ASN A 145 -16.44 -11.86 -6.20
N ALA A 146 -15.85 -10.72 -6.55
CA ALA A 146 -16.60 -9.52 -6.92
C ALA A 146 -17.16 -9.56 -8.34
N THR A 147 -16.60 -10.39 -9.21
CA THR A 147 -16.92 -10.39 -10.64
C THR A 147 -16.92 -11.78 -11.23
N LYS A 148 -17.99 -12.52 -11.02
CA LYS A 148 -18.25 -13.67 -11.92
C LYS A 148 -18.47 -13.24 -13.39
N GLU A 149 -18.59 -11.95 -13.64
CA GLU A 149 -18.87 -11.37 -14.97
C GLU A 149 -17.77 -10.44 -15.52
N GLU A 150 -16.80 -10.00 -14.70
CA GLU A 150 -15.78 -9.01 -15.12
C GLU A 150 -14.39 -9.42 -14.61
N GLY A 151 -13.75 -10.40 -15.27
CA GLY A 151 -12.37 -10.81 -15.02
C GLY A 151 -11.31 -9.73 -15.33
N GLU A 152 -11.67 -8.45 -15.22
CA GLU A 152 -10.90 -7.32 -15.71
C GLU A 152 -9.79 -6.81 -14.77
N PHE A 153 -9.70 -7.28 -13.52
CA PHE A 153 -8.87 -6.62 -12.51
C PHE A 153 -7.54 -7.29 -12.19
N TYR A 154 -7.33 -8.51 -12.67
CA TYR A 154 -6.14 -9.27 -12.28
C TYR A 154 -5.46 -9.93 -13.47
N THR A 155 -4.29 -9.43 -13.83
CA THR A 155 -3.41 -10.13 -14.77
C THR A 155 -2.64 -11.21 -14.00
N PRO A 156 -2.63 -12.48 -14.47
CA PRO A 156 -1.90 -13.56 -13.82
C PRO A 156 -0.43 -13.18 -13.60
N HIS A 157 0.09 -13.48 -12.41
CA HIS A 157 1.46 -13.16 -12.01
C HIS A 157 2.51 -13.60 -13.04
N ASP A 158 2.40 -14.84 -13.56
CA ASP A 158 3.35 -15.40 -14.52
C ASP A 158 3.40 -14.60 -15.84
N VAL A 159 2.23 -14.10 -16.27
CA VAL A 159 2.14 -13.24 -17.47
C VAL A 159 2.81 -11.91 -17.22
N VAL A 160 2.55 -11.28 -16.07
CA VAL A 160 3.16 -10.01 -15.68
C VAL A 160 4.67 -10.18 -15.56
N GLN A 161 5.13 -11.25 -14.91
CA GLN A 161 6.56 -11.57 -14.75
C GLN A 161 7.25 -11.75 -16.11
N LEU A 162 6.62 -12.48 -17.04
CA LEU A 162 7.16 -12.66 -18.39
C LEU A 162 7.29 -11.32 -19.12
N ILE A 163 6.25 -10.49 -19.11
CA ILE A 163 6.26 -9.17 -19.76
C ILE A 163 7.37 -8.30 -19.15
N THR A 164 7.45 -8.25 -17.82
CA THR A 164 8.47 -7.46 -17.11
C THR A 164 9.89 -7.92 -17.43
N ALA A 165 10.11 -9.25 -17.49
CA ALA A 165 11.40 -9.82 -17.88
C ALA A 165 11.79 -9.52 -19.35
N MET A 166 10.80 -9.38 -20.24
CA MET A 166 11.04 -8.99 -21.64
C MET A 166 11.35 -7.50 -21.82
N ILE A 167 10.79 -6.67 -20.95
CA ILE A 167 10.91 -5.20 -21.01
C ILE A 167 12.17 -4.71 -20.31
N GLU A 168 12.60 -5.40 -19.24
CA GLU A 168 13.76 -5.04 -18.41
C GLU A 168 13.76 -3.57 -17.94
N PRO A 169 12.76 -3.14 -17.14
CA PRO A 169 12.53 -1.74 -16.80
C PRO A 169 13.48 -1.25 -15.69
N PHE A 170 14.77 -1.17 -15.94
CA PHE A 170 15.78 -0.85 -14.93
C PHE A 170 15.96 0.66 -14.67
N ASP A 171 15.53 1.52 -15.61
CA ASP A 171 15.53 2.98 -15.46
C ASP A 171 14.51 3.65 -16.40
N GLY A 172 14.29 4.97 -16.19
CA GLY A 172 13.41 5.77 -17.02
C GLY A 172 11.96 5.84 -16.54
N THR A 173 11.00 5.86 -17.46
CA THR A 173 9.57 5.98 -17.17
C THR A 173 8.84 4.70 -17.52
N LEU A 174 8.17 4.12 -16.52
CA LEU A 174 7.27 2.99 -16.67
C LEU A 174 5.82 3.50 -16.70
N TYR A 175 5.15 3.31 -17.81
CA TYR A 175 3.77 3.77 -18.01
C TYR A 175 2.84 2.61 -18.34
N ASP A 176 1.75 2.50 -17.61
CA ASP A 176 0.67 1.54 -17.85
C ASP A 176 -0.67 2.28 -17.96
N PRO A 177 -1.27 2.35 -19.17
CA PRO A 177 -2.53 3.05 -19.41
C PRO A 177 -3.76 2.34 -18.85
N CYS A 178 -3.64 1.09 -18.40
CA CYS A 178 -4.71 0.25 -17.87
C CYS A 178 -4.19 -0.55 -16.67
N CYS A 179 -3.62 0.16 -15.67
CA CYS A 179 -2.75 -0.46 -14.67
C CYS A 179 -3.45 -1.43 -13.70
N GLY A 180 -4.78 -1.51 -13.73
CA GLY A 180 -5.52 -2.39 -12.84
C GLY A 180 -5.17 -2.13 -11.37
N SER A 181 -4.82 -3.17 -10.64
CA SER A 181 -4.33 -3.09 -9.26
C SER A 181 -2.84 -2.74 -9.13
N GLY A 182 -2.16 -2.39 -10.23
CA GLY A 182 -0.74 -2.01 -10.24
C GLY A 182 0.24 -3.18 -10.28
N GLY A 183 -0.20 -4.38 -10.67
CA GLY A 183 0.62 -5.59 -10.68
C GLY A 183 1.88 -5.48 -11.54
N MET A 184 1.81 -4.80 -12.70
CA MET A 184 2.96 -4.58 -13.58
C MET A 184 4.06 -3.75 -12.88
N PHE A 185 3.68 -2.70 -12.17
CA PHE A 185 4.61 -1.86 -11.43
C PHE A 185 5.29 -2.62 -10.29
N VAL A 186 4.52 -3.45 -9.58
CA VAL A 186 5.04 -4.30 -8.50
C VAL A 186 6.09 -5.25 -9.04
N GLN A 187 5.78 -6.02 -10.08
CA GLN A 187 6.72 -6.98 -10.68
C GLN A 187 7.97 -6.29 -11.26
N SER A 188 7.81 -5.09 -11.84
CA SER A 188 8.95 -4.30 -12.32
C SER A 188 9.89 -3.93 -11.19
N THR A 189 9.36 -3.45 -10.06
CA THR A 189 10.19 -3.11 -8.90
C THR A 189 10.81 -4.32 -8.24
N ASP A 190 10.13 -5.46 -8.22
CA ASP A 190 10.68 -6.70 -7.68
C ASP A 190 11.83 -7.22 -8.56
N LEU A 191 11.69 -7.20 -9.88
CA LEU A 191 12.78 -7.53 -10.81
C LEU A 191 14.01 -6.62 -10.61
N ILE A 192 13.80 -5.30 -10.44
CA ILE A 192 14.88 -4.36 -10.17
C ILE A 192 15.60 -4.72 -8.87
N ARG A 193 14.86 -4.99 -7.80
CA ARG A 193 15.42 -5.39 -6.50
C ARG A 193 16.20 -6.71 -6.58
N GLU A 194 15.68 -7.71 -7.28
CA GLU A 194 16.33 -9.00 -7.51
C GLU A 194 17.67 -8.85 -8.26
N LYS A 195 17.74 -7.91 -9.18
CA LYS A 195 18.96 -7.59 -9.94
C LYS A 195 19.86 -6.57 -9.22
N HIS A 196 19.61 -6.30 -7.93
CA HIS A 196 20.34 -5.31 -7.14
C HIS A 196 20.34 -3.90 -7.73
N GLY A 197 19.27 -3.55 -8.48
CA GLY A 197 19.06 -2.23 -9.03
C GLY A 197 18.46 -1.26 -8.02
N ASP A 198 18.38 0.01 -8.42
CA ASP A 198 17.82 1.08 -7.62
C ASP A 198 16.43 1.48 -8.15
N ILE A 199 15.40 1.21 -7.36
CA ILE A 199 14.01 1.53 -7.72
C ILE A 199 13.74 3.04 -7.83
N SER A 200 14.60 3.90 -7.28
CA SER A 200 14.48 5.36 -7.42
C SER A 200 14.76 5.85 -8.84
N ARG A 201 15.36 5.02 -9.68
CA ARG A 201 15.67 5.34 -11.08
C ARG A 201 14.47 5.22 -12.01
N ILE A 202 13.36 4.63 -11.56
CA ILE A 202 12.15 4.53 -12.36
C ILE A 202 11.09 5.54 -11.88
N ASN A 203 10.37 6.12 -12.85
CA ASN A 203 9.21 6.95 -12.60
C ASN A 203 7.96 6.18 -13.03
N VAL A 204 7.07 5.88 -12.08
CA VAL A 204 5.87 5.10 -12.33
C VAL A 204 4.68 5.99 -12.62
N TYR A 205 4.08 5.80 -13.79
CA TYR A 205 2.85 6.46 -14.23
C TYR A 205 1.82 5.42 -14.64
N GLY A 206 0.59 5.59 -14.22
CA GLY A 206 -0.49 4.68 -14.58
C GLY A 206 -1.83 5.36 -14.71
N GLN A 207 -2.73 4.70 -15.42
CA GLN A 207 -4.13 5.10 -15.52
C GLN A 207 -5.03 3.91 -15.18
N GLU A 208 -6.09 4.19 -14.42
CA GLU A 208 -7.14 3.23 -14.15
C GLU A 208 -8.50 3.94 -14.16
N LYS A 209 -9.41 3.42 -14.98
CA LYS A 209 -10.75 4.01 -15.17
C LYS A 209 -11.65 3.73 -13.97
N GLU A 210 -11.58 2.50 -13.45
CA GLU A 210 -12.46 2.05 -12.39
C GLU A 210 -12.00 2.59 -11.04
N ALA A 211 -12.82 3.43 -10.42
CA ALA A 211 -12.44 4.12 -9.18
C ALA A 211 -12.08 3.17 -8.03
N ALA A 212 -12.74 2.02 -7.94
CA ALA A 212 -12.43 1.02 -6.91
C ALA A 212 -11.04 0.42 -7.14
N THR A 213 -10.73 0.03 -8.38
CA THR A 213 -9.45 -0.55 -8.77
C THR A 213 -8.31 0.46 -8.68
N TYR A 214 -8.55 1.72 -9.07
CA TYR A 214 -7.61 2.81 -8.87
C TYR A 214 -7.19 2.96 -7.41
N ARG A 215 -8.14 2.91 -6.46
CA ARG A 215 -7.84 2.95 -5.02
C ARG A 215 -7.02 1.73 -4.58
N LEU A 216 -7.34 0.54 -5.11
CA LEU A 216 -6.56 -0.67 -4.83
C LEU A 216 -5.12 -0.56 -5.33
N ALA A 217 -4.91 -0.02 -6.54
CA ALA A 217 -3.57 0.23 -7.07
C ALA A 217 -2.76 1.16 -6.15
N LYS A 218 -3.35 2.26 -5.72
CA LYS A 218 -2.70 3.20 -4.78
C LYS A 218 -2.29 2.54 -3.47
N MET A 219 -3.20 1.76 -2.86
CA MET A 219 -2.89 1.01 -1.64
C MET A 219 -1.77 0.00 -1.87
N ASN A 220 -1.83 -0.74 -2.98
CA ASN A 220 -0.85 -1.76 -3.34
C ASN A 220 0.56 -1.17 -3.49
N LEU A 221 0.69 -0.09 -4.24
CA LEU A 221 1.97 0.59 -4.47
C LEU A 221 2.51 1.25 -3.19
N ALA A 222 1.63 1.87 -2.40
CA ALA A 222 2.00 2.50 -1.14
C ALA A 222 2.56 1.48 -0.12
N LEU A 223 1.94 0.31 0.01
CA LEU A 223 2.43 -0.76 0.91
C LEU A 223 3.86 -1.19 0.57
N ARG A 224 4.24 -1.14 -0.71
CA ARG A 224 5.57 -1.51 -1.20
C ARG A 224 6.56 -0.34 -1.27
N GLY A 225 6.13 0.86 -0.88
CA GLY A 225 6.96 2.06 -0.97
C GLY A 225 7.28 2.48 -2.41
N ILE A 226 6.43 2.09 -3.38
CA ILE A 226 6.62 2.45 -4.78
C ILE A 226 6.04 3.85 -5.02
N SER A 227 6.92 4.80 -5.31
CA SER A 227 6.50 6.15 -5.69
C SER A 227 5.78 6.10 -7.05
N HIS A 228 4.65 6.77 -7.16
CA HIS A 228 3.80 6.66 -8.34
C HIS A 228 3.00 7.92 -8.62
N ASN A 229 2.64 8.10 -9.89
CA ASN A 229 1.73 9.12 -10.36
C ASN A 229 0.59 8.45 -11.13
N LEU A 230 -0.46 8.06 -10.41
CA LEU A 230 -1.63 7.43 -11.00
C LEU A 230 -2.72 8.46 -11.31
N GLY A 231 -3.25 8.42 -12.53
CA GLY A 231 -4.43 9.15 -12.97
C GLY A 231 -5.71 8.33 -12.78
N GLY A 232 -6.75 8.99 -12.27
CA GLY A 232 -8.10 8.41 -12.14
C GLY A 232 -9.04 8.91 -13.26
N GLU A 233 -10.36 8.75 -13.08
CA GLU A 233 -11.47 8.99 -14.03
C GLU A 233 -11.40 10.24 -14.95
N ARG A 234 -10.56 11.22 -14.68
CA ARG A 234 -10.55 12.53 -15.36
C ARG A 234 -9.46 12.72 -16.41
N ILE A 235 -8.64 11.69 -16.71
CA ILE A 235 -7.52 11.90 -17.61
C ILE A 235 -7.79 11.23 -18.94
N LEU A 236 -8.19 12.08 -19.90
CA LEU A 236 -8.29 11.94 -21.34
C LEU A 236 -9.31 10.94 -21.89
N PRO A 237 -10.06 11.33 -22.93
CA PRO A 237 -10.92 10.42 -23.66
C PRO A 237 -10.06 9.51 -24.55
N PHE A 238 -9.28 8.61 -23.96
CA PHE A 238 -8.72 7.50 -24.71
C PHE A 238 -9.80 6.44 -24.88
N ARG A 239 -10.67 6.70 -25.85
CA ARG A 239 -11.35 5.63 -26.56
C ARG A 239 -10.25 4.81 -27.21
N THR A 240 -10.06 3.58 -26.72
CA THR A 240 -9.29 2.56 -27.41
C THR A 240 -7.77 2.71 -27.42
N ILE A 241 -7.09 2.32 -26.36
CA ILE A 241 -5.81 1.59 -26.45
C ILE A 241 -5.64 0.79 -25.14
N CYS A 242 -6.38 -0.27 -24.97
CA CYS A 242 -6.01 -1.36 -24.06
C CYS A 242 -5.05 -2.26 -24.83
N THR A 243 -3.74 -2.11 -24.69
CA THR A 243 -2.78 -3.20 -24.95
C THR A 243 -1.32 -2.79 -25.08
N LYS A 244 -0.83 -1.71 -24.50
CA LYS A 244 0.64 -1.51 -24.53
C LYS A 244 1.16 -0.88 -23.26
N VAL A 245 1.96 -1.65 -22.53
CA VAL A 245 2.94 -1.13 -21.57
C VAL A 245 3.99 -0.40 -22.40
N PHE A 246 4.24 0.88 -22.12
CA PHE A 246 5.29 1.64 -22.76
C PHE A 246 6.39 1.95 -21.75
N ILE A 247 7.60 1.56 -22.05
CA ILE A 247 8.80 2.15 -21.46
C ILE A 247 9.21 3.29 -22.38
N LEU A 248 9.21 4.50 -21.84
CA LEU A 248 9.84 5.64 -22.48
C LEU A 248 11.24 5.75 -21.88
N THR A 249 12.23 5.18 -22.57
CA THR A 249 13.64 5.49 -22.30
C THR A 249 13.94 6.84 -22.94
N THR A 250 14.43 7.79 -22.17
CA THR A 250 15.06 9.02 -22.68
C THR A 250 16.51 8.79 -22.97
#